data_2d18c94f27df966aa4e16c37b7cd028e
#
_entry.id   2d18c94f27df966aa4e16c37b7cd028e
#
_cell.length_a   1.000
_cell.length_b   1.000
_cell.length_c   1.000
_cell.angle_alpha   90.00
_cell.angle_beta   90.00
_cell.angle_gamma   90.00
#
_symmetry.space_group_name_H-M   'P 1'
#
loop_
_entity.id
_entity.type
_entity.pdbx_description
1 polymer ?
#
loop_
_entity_poly.entity_id
_entity_poly.type
_entity_poly.pdbx_seq_one_letter_code
_entity_poly.pdbx_strand_id
1 'polypeptide(L)'
;MIESHLSVGETATFAKTITETDIVLFSGLSGDFDPIHTNEEYAKASAFGRRIAHGGLVMGLLSTTASMMSRRSVERGSKAVSVSLGYDKIRFIRPVFINDTLTARYIVEEIDPQAARSRSRVEIVNQSGELCLVGTHVMKWVAQDAPK
;
A
#
# COMPACT_ATOMS: atom_id res chain seq x y z
N MET A 1 -26.54 -9.54 -6.24
CA MET A 1 -25.68 -8.52 -5.56
C MET A 1 -24.28 -9.08 -5.47
N ILE A 2 -23.25 -8.27 -5.75
CA ILE A 2 -21.86 -8.72 -5.68
C ILE A 2 -21.40 -8.57 -4.23
N GLU A 3 -21.02 -9.68 -3.60
CA GLU A 3 -20.61 -9.70 -2.19
C GLU A 3 -19.10 -9.87 -2.06
N SER A 4 -18.51 -9.03 -1.23
CA SER A 4 -17.07 -9.11 -0.91
C SER A 4 -16.75 -10.21 0.10
N HIS A 5 -17.73 -10.66 0.87
CA HIS A 5 -17.55 -11.57 2.02
C HIS A 5 -16.54 -11.08 3.06
N LEU A 6 -16.26 -9.76 3.06
CA LEU A 6 -15.46 -9.09 4.10
C LEU A 6 -16.40 -8.42 5.12
N SER A 7 -15.86 -8.11 6.27
CA SER A 7 -16.57 -7.40 7.34
C SER A 7 -15.83 -6.14 7.75
N VAL A 8 -16.58 -5.14 8.19
CA VAL A 8 -15.99 -3.94 8.80
C VAL A 8 -15.19 -4.35 10.05
N GLY A 9 -14.02 -3.75 10.23
CA GLY A 9 -13.08 -4.07 11.29
C GLY A 9 -12.07 -5.16 10.93
N GLU A 10 -12.21 -5.84 9.78
CA GLU A 10 -11.19 -6.80 9.35
C GLU A 10 -9.87 -6.13 9.03
N THR A 11 -8.78 -6.81 9.37
CA THR A 11 -7.42 -6.30 9.21
C THR A 11 -6.54 -7.25 8.41
N ALA A 12 -5.57 -6.68 7.71
CA ALA A 12 -4.43 -7.39 7.15
C ALA A 12 -3.15 -6.60 7.46
N THR A 13 -2.06 -7.32 7.66
CA THR A 13 -0.74 -6.73 7.91
C THR A 13 0.31 -7.42 7.05
N PHE A 14 1.29 -6.63 6.61
CA PHE A 14 2.44 -7.11 5.86
C PHE A 14 3.67 -6.30 6.27
N ALA A 15 4.77 -6.97 6.55
CA ALA A 15 6.01 -6.32 6.95
C ALA A 15 7.14 -6.63 5.95
N LYS A 16 7.95 -5.61 5.66
CA LYS A 16 9.11 -5.70 4.77
C LYS A 16 10.17 -4.69 5.18
N THR A 17 11.42 -5.12 5.18
CA THR A 17 12.58 -4.21 5.26
C THR A 17 12.84 -3.60 3.90
N ILE A 18 12.97 -2.27 3.84
CA ILE A 18 13.35 -1.55 2.62
C ILE A 18 14.86 -1.65 2.44
N THR A 19 15.28 -2.20 1.32
CA THR A 19 16.68 -2.45 1.01
C THR A 19 17.21 -1.50 -0.06
N GLU A 20 18.53 -1.43 -0.21
CA GLU A 20 19.18 -0.76 -1.37
C GLU A 20 18.64 -1.28 -2.70
N THR A 21 18.46 -2.60 -2.81
CA THR A 21 17.91 -3.24 -4.01
C THR A 21 16.50 -2.73 -4.35
N ASP A 22 15.65 -2.52 -3.34
CA ASP A 22 14.30 -1.98 -3.57
C ASP A 22 14.35 -0.57 -4.18
N ILE A 23 15.25 0.29 -3.69
CA ILE A 23 15.46 1.64 -4.24
C ILE A 23 15.90 1.56 -5.70
N VAL A 24 16.90 0.73 -6.01
CA VAL A 24 17.44 0.58 -7.36
C VAL A 24 16.37 0.04 -8.31
N LEU A 25 15.64 -1.00 -7.91
CA LEU A 25 14.58 -1.60 -8.73
C LEU A 25 13.45 -0.60 -8.97
N PHE A 26 13.02 0.14 -7.94
CA PHE A 26 11.96 1.13 -8.10
C PHE A 26 12.38 2.29 -9.01
N SER A 27 13.62 2.78 -8.87
CA SER A 27 14.17 3.79 -9.78
C SER A 27 14.14 3.32 -11.23
N GLY A 28 14.60 2.09 -11.49
CA GLY A 28 14.60 1.51 -12.84
C GLY A 28 13.20 1.27 -13.39
N LEU A 29 12.27 0.82 -12.54
CA LEU A 29 10.90 0.53 -12.93
C LEU A 29 10.09 1.80 -13.21
N SER A 30 10.23 2.83 -12.38
CA SER A 30 9.45 4.07 -12.46
C SER A 30 10.10 5.16 -13.32
N GLY A 31 11.43 5.11 -13.50
CA GLY A 31 12.21 6.19 -14.09
C GLY A 31 12.55 7.33 -13.11
N ASP A 32 12.22 7.18 -11.82
CA ASP A 32 12.50 8.19 -10.80
C ASP A 32 13.91 8.00 -10.22
N PHE A 33 14.87 8.71 -10.82
CA PHE A 33 16.26 8.76 -10.39
C PHE A 33 16.61 10.06 -9.64
N ASP A 34 15.64 10.66 -8.97
CA ASP A 34 15.92 11.87 -8.18
C ASP A 34 17.09 11.61 -7.22
N PRO A 35 18.08 12.52 -7.16
CA PRO A 35 19.29 12.32 -6.37
C PRO A 35 19.02 12.15 -4.87
N ILE A 36 17.88 12.59 -4.36
CA ILE A 36 17.51 12.35 -2.95
C ILE A 36 17.36 10.86 -2.64
N HIS A 37 17.06 10.03 -3.64
CA HIS A 37 16.94 8.58 -3.51
C HIS A 37 18.21 7.84 -3.92
N THR A 38 18.97 8.39 -4.87
CA THR A 38 20.03 7.64 -5.58
C THR A 38 21.44 8.15 -5.32
N ASN A 39 21.62 9.35 -4.76
CA ASN A 39 22.93 9.96 -4.52
C ASN A 39 23.11 10.29 -3.04
N GLU A 40 23.98 9.51 -2.37
CA GLU A 40 24.23 9.67 -0.93
C GLU A 40 24.86 11.04 -0.59
N GLU A 41 25.81 11.54 -1.40
CA GLU A 41 26.45 12.84 -1.15
C GLU A 41 25.45 14.00 -1.29
N TYR A 42 24.54 13.92 -2.25
CA TYR A 42 23.45 14.87 -2.38
C TYR A 42 22.53 14.81 -1.15
N ALA A 43 22.12 13.60 -0.77
CA ALA A 43 21.18 13.41 0.32
C ALA A 43 21.75 13.82 1.70
N LYS A 44 23.05 13.65 1.94
CA LYS A 44 23.72 14.15 3.13
C LYS A 44 23.58 15.65 3.34
N ALA A 45 23.56 16.42 2.27
CA ALA A 45 23.40 17.88 2.30
C ALA A 45 21.92 18.31 2.44
N SER A 46 20.98 17.37 2.36
CA SER A 46 19.55 17.64 2.52
C SER A 46 19.12 17.66 3.99
N ALA A 47 17.89 18.13 4.25
CA ALA A 47 17.28 18.09 5.58
C ALA A 47 17.15 16.66 6.15
N PHE A 48 17.23 15.62 5.33
CA PHE A 48 17.13 14.22 5.74
C PHE A 48 18.46 13.61 6.17
N GLY A 49 19.60 14.21 5.76
CA GLY A 49 20.94 13.76 6.13
C GLY A 49 21.40 12.44 5.50
N ARG A 50 20.54 11.76 4.76
CA ARG A 50 20.78 10.50 4.04
C ARG A 50 19.67 10.25 3.03
N ARG A 51 19.88 9.28 2.12
CA ARG A 51 18.89 8.92 1.12
C ARG A 51 17.60 8.40 1.76
N ILE A 52 16.47 8.79 1.17
CA ILE A 52 15.14 8.33 1.58
C ILE A 52 14.55 7.44 0.48
N ALA A 53 13.66 6.54 0.88
CA ALA A 53 12.89 5.73 -0.06
C ALA A 53 11.88 6.61 -0.82
N HIS A 54 11.60 6.24 -2.07
CA HIS A 54 10.53 6.86 -2.85
C HIS A 54 9.19 6.66 -2.15
N GLY A 55 8.39 7.70 -2.11
CA GLY A 55 7.02 7.59 -1.58
C GLY A 55 6.19 6.54 -2.33
N GLY A 56 6.35 6.44 -3.65
CA GLY A 56 5.70 5.42 -4.47
C GLY A 56 6.12 3.99 -4.12
N LEU A 57 7.39 3.77 -3.80
CA LEU A 57 7.88 2.47 -3.30
C LEU A 57 7.23 2.11 -1.96
N VAL A 58 7.22 3.02 -1.01
CA VAL A 58 6.60 2.82 0.31
C VAL A 58 5.10 2.52 0.15
N MET A 59 4.41 3.30 -0.67
CA MET A 59 2.98 3.10 -0.97
C MET A 59 2.71 1.73 -1.60
N GLY A 60 3.67 1.17 -2.34
CA GLY A 60 3.57 -0.15 -2.97
C GLY A 60 3.28 -1.29 -1.99
N LEU A 61 3.70 -1.17 -0.71
CA LEU A 61 3.40 -2.17 0.32
C LEU A 61 1.90 -2.30 0.60
N LEU A 62 1.13 -1.24 0.37
CA LEU A 62 -0.32 -1.25 0.53
C LEU A 62 -1.00 -2.19 -0.48
N SER A 63 -0.41 -2.35 -1.67
CA SER A 63 -0.90 -3.29 -2.68
C SER A 63 -0.92 -4.73 -2.16
N THR A 64 0.10 -5.13 -1.38
CA THR A 64 0.15 -6.46 -0.78
C THR A 64 -1.00 -6.68 0.20
N THR A 65 -1.27 -5.73 1.10
CA THR A 65 -2.37 -5.84 2.06
C THR A 65 -3.75 -5.85 1.38
N ALA A 66 -3.91 -5.06 0.31
CA ALA A 66 -5.13 -5.10 -0.51
C ALA A 66 -5.32 -6.47 -1.18
N SER A 67 -4.25 -7.07 -1.72
CA SER A 67 -4.27 -8.42 -2.29
C SER A 67 -4.58 -9.50 -1.25
N MET A 68 -4.12 -9.35 -0.02
CA MET A 68 -4.47 -10.26 1.08
C MET A 68 -5.98 -10.22 1.36
N MET A 69 -6.60 -9.04 1.37
CA MET A 69 -8.04 -8.90 1.52
C MET A 69 -8.81 -9.47 0.33
N SER A 70 -8.34 -9.23 -0.88
CA SER A 70 -8.90 -9.83 -2.10
C SER A 70 -8.91 -11.37 -2.02
N ARG A 71 -7.78 -11.96 -1.66
CA ARG A 71 -7.66 -13.42 -1.51
C ARG A 71 -8.61 -13.96 -0.45
N ARG A 72 -8.68 -13.31 0.72
CA ARG A 72 -9.60 -13.69 1.78
C ARG A 72 -11.07 -13.68 1.33
N SER A 73 -11.45 -12.67 0.53
CA SER A 73 -12.78 -12.60 -0.09
C SER A 73 -13.08 -13.82 -0.96
N VAL A 74 -12.13 -14.21 -1.81
CA VAL A 74 -12.25 -15.40 -2.69
C VAL A 74 -12.29 -16.70 -1.88
N GLU A 75 -11.43 -16.86 -0.88
CA GLU A 75 -11.38 -18.03 0.00
C GLU A 75 -12.71 -18.24 0.76
N ARG A 76 -13.45 -17.17 1.02
CA ARG A 76 -14.79 -17.21 1.61
C ARG A 76 -15.93 -17.37 0.62
N GLY A 77 -15.60 -17.61 -0.64
CA GLY A 77 -16.59 -17.96 -1.68
C GLY A 77 -17.04 -16.81 -2.57
N SER A 78 -16.42 -15.62 -2.48
CA SER A 78 -16.70 -14.56 -3.44
C SER A 78 -16.31 -15.02 -4.85
N LYS A 79 -17.24 -14.83 -5.79
CA LYS A 79 -17.01 -15.05 -7.23
C LYS A 79 -16.64 -13.76 -7.97
N ALA A 80 -16.42 -12.69 -7.24
CA ALA A 80 -16.04 -11.40 -7.79
C ALA A 80 -14.53 -11.24 -7.85
N VAL A 81 -14.05 -10.48 -8.82
CA VAL A 81 -12.68 -9.98 -8.89
C VAL A 81 -12.63 -8.63 -8.20
N SER A 82 -11.71 -8.46 -7.27
CA SER A 82 -11.47 -7.15 -6.66
C SER A 82 -10.48 -6.34 -7.50
N VAL A 83 -10.78 -5.06 -7.66
CA VAL A 83 -9.89 -4.09 -8.31
C VAL A 83 -9.69 -2.88 -7.42
N SER A 84 -8.47 -2.37 -7.40
CA SER A 84 -8.18 -1.08 -6.75
C SER A 84 -8.73 0.04 -7.61
N LEU A 85 -9.59 0.89 -7.06
CA LEU A 85 -10.02 2.12 -7.73
C LEU A 85 -9.06 3.28 -7.45
N GLY A 86 -8.30 3.20 -6.36
CA GLY A 86 -7.35 4.23 -6.01
C GLY A 86 -7.21 4.42 -4.50
N TYR A 87 -6.46 5.44 -4.17
CA TYR A 87 -6.17 5.83 -2.80
C TYR A 87 -6.55 7.29 -2.59
N ASP A 88 -7.33 7.55 -1.55
CA ASP A 88 -7.72 8.90 -1.15
C ASP A 88 -6.87 9.37 0.03
N LYS A 89 -6.58 10.66 0.07
CA LYS A 89 -5.95 11.34 1.21
C LYS A 89 -4.63 10.69 1.66
N ILE A 90 -3.84 10.19 0.71
CA ILE A 90 -2.49 9.71 1.03
C ILE A 90 -1.65 10.87 1.54
N ARG A 91 -0.98 10.62 2.68
CA ARG A 91 -0.01 11.54 3.27
C ARG A 91 1.23 10.78 3.72
N PHE A 92 2.38 11.25 3.28
CA PHE A 92 3.69 10.83 3.78
C PHE A 92 4.02 11.65 5.02
N ILE A 93 4.02 11.01 6.18
CA ILE A 93 4.15 11.66 7.48
C ILE A 93 5.61 11.74 7.91
N ARG A 94 6.38 10.67 7.64
CA ARG A 94 7.80 10.57 7.97
C ARG A 94 8.59 9.99 6.80
N PRO A 95 9.86 10.42 6.60
CA PRO A 95 10.74 9.77 5.64
C PRO A 95 10.99 8.31 6.03
N VAL A 96 11.14 7.47 5.03
CA VAL A 96 11.57 6.08 5.18
C VAL A 96 12.99 5.97 4.68
N PHE A 97 13.84 5.34 5.46
CA PHE A 97 15.25 5.15 5.14
C PHE A 97 15.54 3.71 4.71
N ILE A 98 16.67 3.52 4.02
CA ILE A 98 17.18 2.19 3.71
C ILE A 98 17.42 1.46 5.03
N ASN A 99 17.04 0.18 5.09
CA ASN A 99 17.03 -0.70 6.26
C ASN A 99 15.91 -0.44 7.27
N ASP A 100 15.02 0.51 7.07
CA ASP A 100 13.79 0.55 7.84
C ASP A 100 12.92 -0.68 7.56
N THR A 101 12.38 -1.28 8.60
CA THR A 101 11.41 -2.36 8.49
C THR A 101 10.01 -1.77 8.67
N LEU A 102 9.26 -1.79 7.57
CA LEU A 102 7.92 -1.22 7.51
C LEU A 102 6.87 -2.29 7.75
N THR A 103 5.82 -1.92 8.48
CA THR A 103 4.60 -2.71 8.60
C THR A 103 3.43 -1.95 8.00
N ALA A 104 2.91 -2.47 6.89
CA ALA A 104 1.67 -1.99 6.29
C ALA A 104 0.48 -2.61 7.03
N ARG A 105 -0.50 -1.79 7.36
CA ARG A 105 -1.75 -2.18 8.01
C ARG A 105 -2.92 -1.76 7.15
N TYR A 106 -3.90 -2.64 7.04
CA TYR A 106 -5.12 -2.44 6.27
C TYR A 106 -6.31 -2.75 7.18
N ILE A 107 -7.25 -1.82 7.29
CA ILE A 107 -8.42 -1.95 8.16
C ILE A 107 -9.67 -1.59 7.37
N VAL A 108 -10.58 -2.54 7.19
CA VAL A 108 -11.85 -2.30 6.50
C VAL A 108 -12.73 -1.41 7.39
N GLU A 109 -13.06 -0.21 6.93
CA GLU A 109 -13.88 0.75 7.67
C GLU A 109 -15.31 0.84 7.16
N GLU A 110 -15.50 0.62 5.85
CA GLU A 110 -16.82 0.75 5.22
C GLU A 110 -16.97 -0.27 4.10
N ILE A 111 -18.16 -0.86 4.00
CA ILE A 111 -18.57 -1.72 2.89
C ILE A 111 -19.89 -1.19 2.35
N ASP A 112 -19.92 -0.87 1.06
CA ASP A 112 -21.12 -0.47 0.31
C ASP A 112 -21.51 -1.61 -0.64
N PRO A 113 -22.51 -2.44 -0.28
CA PRO A 113 -22.96 -3.55 -1.12
C PRO A 113 -23.63 -3.09 -2.41
N GLN A 114 -24.25 -1.90 -2.43
CA GLN A 114 -24.93 -1.38 -3.62
C GLN A 114 -23.93 -0.92 -4.67
N ALA A 115 -22.88 -0.21 -4.25
CA ALA A 115 -21.79 0.19 -5.14
C ALA A 115 -20.77 -0.94 -5.38
N ALA A 116 -20.89 -2.07 -4.67
CA ALA A 116 -19.91 -3.15 -4.63
C ALA A 116 -18.49 -2.61 -4.31
N ARG A 117 -18.36 -1.78 -3.27
CA ARG A 117 -17.12 -1.12 -2.87
C ARG A 117 -16.83 -1.31 -1.40
N SER A 118 -15.56 -1.21 -1.04
CA SER A 118 -15.13 -1.00 0.34
C SER A 118 -14.15 0.17 0.41
N ARG A 119 -14.15 0.82 1.56
CA ARG A 119 -13.16 1.82 1.96
C ARG A 119 -12.42 1.31 3.17
N SER A 120 -11.12 1.39 3.10
CA SER A 120 -10.27 0.84 4.15
C SER A 120 -9.19 1.84 4.52
N ARG A 121 -9.00 2.05 5.81
CA ARG A 121 -7.87 2.80 6.32
C ARG A 121 -6.59 2.02 6.07
N VAL A 122 -5.58 2.70 5.57
CA VAL A 122 -4.26 2.15 5.32
C VAL A 122 -3.21 2.96 6.05
N GLU A 123 -2.28 2.26 6.68
CA GLU A 123 -1.19 2.85 7.43
C GLU A 123 0.10 2.09 7.17
N ILE A 124 1.21 2.81 7.20
CA ILE A 124 2.54 2.19 7.24
C ILE A 124 3.30 2.79 8.43
N VAL A 125 3.79 1.92 9.29
CA VAL A 125 4.64 2.28 10.42
C VAL A 125 6.04 1.67 10.25
N ASN A 126 7.05 2.32 10.81
CA ASN A 126 8.42 1.78 10.84
C ASN A 126 8.61 0.82 12.04
N GLN A 127 9.83 0.30 12.21
CA GLN A 127 10.22 -0.61 13.29
C GLN A 127 10.06 -0.02 14.71
N SER A 128 10.01 1.30 14.83
CA SER A 128 9.76 2.01 16.10
C SER A 128 8.29 2.29 16.35
N GLY A 129 7.39 1.83 15.44
CA GLY A 129 5.95 2.08 15.53
C GLY A 129 5.54 3.49 15.09
N GLU A 130 6.45 4.27 14.51
CA GLU A 130 6.17 5.62 14.04
C GLU A 130 5.44 5.59 12.70
N LEU A 131 4.39 6.40 12.58
CA LEU A 131 3.58 6.50 11.35
C LEU A 131 4.39 7.17 10.23
N CYS A 132 4.56 6.45 9.12
CA CYS A 132 5.24 6.92 7.92
C CYS A 132 4.28 7.31 6.80
N LEU A 133 3.17 6.60 6.68
CA LEU A 133 2.16 6.85 5.65
C LEU A 133 0.77 6.55 6.21
N VAL A 134 -0.21 7.33 5.79
CA VAL A 134 -1.64 7.10 6.09
C VAL A 134 -2.50 7.47 4.88
N GLY A 135 -3.64 6.83 4.73
CA GLY A 135 -4.61 7.13 3.70
C GLY A 135 -5.82 6.21 3.74
N THR A 136 -6.61 6.26 2.67
CA THR A 136 -7.77 5.38 2.47
C THR A 136 -7.64 4.68 1.13
N HIS A 137 -7.74 3.36 1.12
CA HIS A 137 -7.85 2.56 -0.11
C HIS A 137 -9.31 2.35 -0.47
N VAL A 138 -9.63 2.49 -1.76
CA VAL A 138 -10.96 2.20 -2.30
C VAL A 138 -10.86 0.99 -3.21
N MET A 139 -11.54 -0.09 -2.84
CA MET A 139 -11.59 -1.33 -3.60
C MET A 139 -13.00 -1.55 -4.15
N LYS A 140 -13.11 -2.10 -5.35
CA LYS A 140 -14.36 -2.49 -5.98
C LYS A 140 -14.33 -3.98 -6.33
N TRP A 141 -15.48 -4.63 -6.15
CA TRP A 141 -15.71 -5.99 -6.63
C TRP A 141 -16.49 -5.96 -7.93
N VAL A 142 -16.01 -6.68 -8.93
CA VAL A 142 -16.61 -6.79 -10.26
C VAL A 142 -16.98 -8.25 -10.51
N ALA A 143 -18.15 -8.48 -11.12
CA ALA A 143 -18.55 -9.84 -11.47
C ALA A 143 -17.52 -10.49 -12.41
N GLN A 144 -17.25 -11.76 -12.18
CA GLN A 144 -16.35 -12.55 -13.01
C GLN A 144 -17.14 -13.24 -14.14
N ASP A 145 -17.92 -12.45 -14.90
CA ASP A 145 -18.55 -12.96 -16.09
C ASP A 145 -17.50 -13.06 -17.20
N ALA A 146 -17.34 -14.28 -17.74
CA ALA A 146 -16.52 -14.43 -18.92
C ALA A 146 -17.08 -13.56 -20.05
N PRO A 147 -16.27 -12.82 -20.79
CA PRO A 147 -16.75 -12.13 -21.98
C PRO A 147 -17.37 -13.17 -22.92
N LYS A 148 -18.61 -12.92 -23.31
CA LYS A 148 -19.31 -13.72 -24.36
C LYS A 148 -18.64 -13.46 -25.70
#